data_5dac7dbe72b34257f13addc67385a06d
#
_entry.id   5dac7dbe72b34257f13addc67385a06d
#
_cell.length_a   1.000
_cell.length_b   1.000
_cell.length_c   1.000
_cell.angle_alpha   90.00
_cell.angle_beta   90.00
_cell.angle_gamma   90.00
#
_symmetry.space_group_name_H-M   'P 1'
#
loop_
_entity.id
_entity.type
_entity.pdbx_description
1 polymer ?
#
loop_
_entity_poly.entity_id
_entity_poly.type
_entity_poly.pdbx_seq_one_letter_code
_entity_poly.pdbx_strand_id
1 'polypeptide(L)'
;MGYLTTTPIAWDCATVLSERASRDGCGAVVTFVGIVRGDWQGSRQVRALFYDAYAEMAERQVERLVAEAQAHWSLEMAVVQHRLGLVEAGGISVIVVVAAQHRAEAYAASQFLIDRIKQEVPIWKREQYDDGASQWTMGTQEVLALAEPSGAAHAHV
;
A
#
# COMPACT_ATOMS: atom_id res chain seq x y z
N MET A 1 14.33 -7.01 8.21
CA MET A 1 13.99 -6.69 6.82
C MET A 1 13.08 -5.47 6.90
N GLY A 2 13.41 -4.36 6.24
CA GLY A 2 12.58 -3.15 6.30
C GLY A 2 11.28 -3.32 5.53
N TYR A 3 10.31 -2.46 5.80
CA TYR A 3 9.02 -2.43 5.09
C TYR A 3 9.10 -1.70 3.74
N LEU A 4 10.14 -0.89 3.55
CA LEU A 4 10.40 -0.16 2.32
C LEU A 4 11.61 -0.75 1.58
N THR A 5 11.55 -0.75 0.24
CA THR A 5 12.65 -1.27 -0.58
C THR A 5 12.84 -0.46 -1.86
N THR A 6 14.09 -0.24 -2.24
CA THR A 6 14.46 0.30 -3.55
C THR A 6 14.73 -0.80 -4.58
N THR A 7 14.80 -2.05 -4.15
CA THR A 7 14.94 -3.21 -5.03
C THR A 7 13.58 -3.60 -5.63
N PRO A 8 13.50 -3.93 -6.91
CA PRO A 8 12.27 -4.42 -7.52
C PRO A 8 11.69 -5.60 -6.75
N ILE A 9 10.38 -5.56 -6.50
CA ILE A 9 9.65 -6.67 -5.88
C ILE A 9 9.28 -7.65 -7.00
N ALA A 10 9.80 -8.87 -6.91
CA ALA A 10 9.52 -9.91 -7.88
C ALA A 10 8.28 -10.73 -7.50
N TRP A 11 7.62 -11.33 -8.48
CA TRP A 11 6.42 -12.15 -8.27
C TRP A 11 6.66 -13.37 -7.37
N ASP A 12 7.85 -13.95 -7.41
CA ASP A 12 8.26 -15.07 -6.55
C ASP A 12 8.30 -14.68 -5.06
N CYS A 13 8.49 -13.42 -4.74
CA CYS A 13 8.43 -12.92 -3.36
C CYS A 13 7.09 -13.27 -2.70
N ALA A 14 5.97 -13.09 -3.39
CA ALA A 14 4.65 -13.47 -2.90
C ALA A 14 4.54 -14.98 -2.64
N THR A 15 5.06 -15.78 -3.54
CA THR A 15 5.08 -17.25 -3.43
C THR A 15 5.92 -17.70 -2.22
N VAL A 16 7.16 -17.19 -2.11
CA VAL A 16 8.07 -17.54 -1.01
C VAL A 16 7.47 -17.16 0.35
N LEU A 17 6.86 -15.98 0.46
CA LEU A 17 6.21 -15.55 1.70
C LEU A 17 4.99 -16.40 2.04
N SER A 18 4.20 -16.78 1.05
CA SER A 18 3.02 -17.64 1.25
C SER A 18 3.42 -19.06 1.66
N GLU A 19 4.47 -19.63 1.05
CA GLU A 19 5.02 -20.92 1.44
C GLU A 19 5.59 -20.92 2.87
N ARG A 20 6.25 -19.83 3.25
CA ARG A 20 6.76 -19.65 4.63
C ARG A 20 5.61 -19.63 5.63
N ALA A 21 4.56 -18.86 5.34
CA ALA A 21 3.38 -18.75 6.19
C ALA A 21 2.69 -20.11 6.39
N SER A 22 2.56 -20.91 5.33
CA SER A 22 1.90 -22.21 5.40
C SER A 22 2.66 -23.24 6.25
N ARG A 23 3.97 -23.08 6.44
CA ARG A 23 4.79 -23.95 7.31
C ARG A 23 4.52 -23.73 8.80
N ASP A 24 4.03 -22.57 9.18
CA ASP A 24 3.73 -22.21 10.57
C ASP A 24 2.35 -22.73 11.03
N GLY A 25 1.70 -23.58 10.22
CA GLY A 25 0.45 -24.25 10.59
C GLY A 25 -0.80 -23.40 10.50
N CYS A 26 -0.76 -22.26 9.81
CA CYS A 26 -1.91 -21.43 9.58
C CYS A 26 -2.94 -22.11 8.64
N GLY A 27 -4.23 -21.77 8.79
CA GLY A 27 -5.31 -22.28 7.96
C GLY A 27 -5.64 -21.40 6.75
N ALA A 28 -5.11 -20.16 6.69
CA ALA A 28 -5.38 -19.23 5.62
C ALA A 28 -4.20 -18.26 5.39
N VAL A 29 -3.83 -18.07 4.14
CA VAL A 29 -2.88 -17.04 3.70
C VAL A 29 -3.57 -16.15 2.68
N VAL A 30 -3.53 -14.83 2.90
CA VAL A 30 -3.99 -13.82 1.94
C VAL A 30 -2.80 -13.01 1.48
N THR A 31 -2.60 -12.96 0.16
CA THR A 31 -1.57 -12.15 -0.48
C THR A 31 -2.22 -11.06 -1.33
N PHE A 32 -2.01 -9.82 -0.96
CA PHE A 32 -2.36 -8.67 -1.77
C PHE A 32 -1.13 -8.18 -2.53
N VAL A 33 -1.27 -7.97 -3.83
CA VAL A 33 -0.24 -7.41 -4.69
C VAL A 33 -0.78 -6.16 -5.37
N GLY A 34 -0.22 -5.00 -5.02
CA GLY A 34 -0.52 -3.73 -5.68
C GLY A 34 0.36 -3.54 -6.90
N ILE A 35 -0.26 -3.29 -8.05
CA ILE A 35 0.41 -3.17 -9.35
C ILE A 35 0.21 -1.75 -9.88
N VAL A 36 1.26 -1.19 -10.50
CA VAL A 36 1.18 0.08 -11.21
C VAL A 36 0.37 -0.12 -12.49
N ARG A 37 -0.73 0.63 -12.62
CA ARG A 37 -1.58 0.59 -13.81
C ARG A 37 -1.08 1.58 -14.87
N GLY A 38 -1.11 1.15 -16.13
CA GLY A 38 -0.81 1.99 -17.29
C GLY A 38 -2.06 2.71 -17.80
N ASP A 39 -2.78 3.42 -16.92
CA ASP A 39 -4.04 4.08 -17.24
C ASP A 39 -3.84 5.25 -18.22
N TRP A 40 -4.87 5.51 -19.03
CA TRP A 40 -4.94 6.69 -19.88
C TRP A 40 -5.56 7.86 -19.11
N GLN A 41 -4.89 9.01 -19.19
CA GLN A 41 -5.40 10.29 -18.68
C GLN A 41 -5.53 11.28 -19.83
N GLY A 42 -6.72 11.36 -20.41
CA GLY A 42 -6.94 12.09 -21.68
C GLY A 42 -6.15 11.43 -22.81
N SER A 43 -5.20 12.16 -23.42
CA SER A 43 -4.35 11.67 -24.49
C SER A 43 -3.02 11.08 -24.04
N ARG A 44 -2.72 11.10 -22.74
CA ARG A 44 -1.45 10.63 -22.17
C ARG A 44 -1.63 9.30 -21.45
N GLN A 45 -0.68 8.40 -21.62
CA GLN A 45 -0.65 7.12 -20.92
C GLN A 45 0.37 7.15 -19.80
N VAL A 46 -0.02 6.69 -18.61
CA VAL A 46 0.92 6.48 -17.50
C VAL A 46 1.87 5.33 -17.85
N ARG A 47 3.17 5.62 -17.85
CA ARG A 47 4.23 4.64 -18.12
C ARG A 47 4.85 4.09 -16.86
N ALA A 48 4.94 4.91 -15.83
CA ALA A 48 5.51 4.53 -14.55
C ALA A 48 4.98 5.42 -13.43
N LEU A 49 5.11 4.94 -12.20
CA LEU A 49 4.98 5.74 -10.99
C LEU A 49 6.34 5.84 -10.31
N PHE A 50 6.70 7.04 -9.88
CA PHE A 50 7.83 7.25 -8.99
C PHE A 50 7.31 7.42 -7.56
N TYR A 51 7.72 6.52 -6.68
CA TYR A 51 7.35 6.57 -5.26
C TYR A 51 8.48 7.20 -4.45
N ASP A 52 8.12 8.18 -3.64
CA ASP A 52 9.02 8.83 -2.68
C ASP A 52 8.41 8.76 -1.28
N ALA A 53 9.23 8.77 -0.25
CA ALA A 53 8.78 8.68 1.12
C ALA A 53 9.72 9.37 2.10
N TYR A 54 9.19 9.87 3.20
CA TYR A 54 10.00 10.10 4.40
C TYR A 54 10.28 8.75 5.07
N ALA A 55 11.34 8.09 4.61
CA ALA A 55 11.59 6.67 4.83
C ALA A 55 11.54 6.27 6.31
N GLU A 56 12.21 7.01 7.19
CA GLU A 56 12.26 6.69 8.62
C GLU A 56 10.88 6.75 9.30
N MET A 57 10.06 7.74 8.95
CA MET A 57 8.70 7.86 9.47
C MET A 57 7.79 6.79 8.86
N ALA A 58 7.91 6.55 7.56
CA ALA A 58 7.12 5.56 6.85
C ALA A 58 7.38 4.14 7.41
N GLU A 59 8.64 3.76 7.64
CA GLU A 59 9.01 2.49 8.29
C GLU A 59 8.35 2.34 9.66
N ARG A 60 8.46 3.34 10.53
CA ARG A 60 7.84 3.31 11.87
C ARG A 60 6.32 3.22 11.81
N GLN A 61 5.69 3.90 10.85
CA GLN A 61 4.24 3.85 10.72
C GLN A 61 3.77 2.48 10.21
N VAL A 62 4.44 1.88 9.23
CA VAL A 62 4.10 0.53 8.78
C VAL A 62 4.31 -0.48 9.92
N GLU A 63 5.42 -0.38 10.66
CA GLU A 63 5.67 -1.23 11.83
C GLU A 63 4.53 -1.14 12.86
N ARG A 64 4.08 0.07 13.18
CA ARG A 64 2.95 0.30 14.09
C ARG A 64 1.67 -0.34 13.55
N LEU A 65 1.36 -0.18 12.26
CA LEU A 65 0.17 -0.78 11.65
C LEU A 65 0.20 -2.31 11.66
N VAL A 66 1.36 -2.90 11.40
CA VAL A 66 1.57 -4.35 11.49
C VAL A 66 1.36 -4.85 12.93
N ALA A 67 1.92 -4.15 13.91
CA ALA A 67 1.74 -4.49 15.33
C ALA A 67 0.26 -4.34 15.76
N GLU A 68 -0.43 -3.30 15.30
CA GLU A 68 -1.87 -3.09 15.54
C GLU A 68 -2.70 -4.23 14.94
N ALA A 69 -2.42 -4.63 13.71
CA ALA A 69 -3.08 -5.76 13.07
C ALA A 69 -2.85 -7.07 13.84
N GLN A 70 -1.62 -7.35 14.26
CA GLN A 70 -1.28 -8.53 15.05
C GLN A 70 -1.94 -8.56 16.44
N ALA A 71 -2.14 -7.39 17.05
CA ALA A 71 -2.82 -7.29 18.34
C ALA A 71 -4.34 -7.45 18.20
N HIS A 72 -4.92 -7.05 17.06
CA HIS A 72 -6.36 -7.10 16.84
C HIS A 72 -6.83 -8.48 16.34
N TRP A 73 -6.05 -9.09 15.46
CA TRP A 73 -6.30 -10.43 14.93
C TRP A 73 -5.17 -11.37 15.33
N SER A 74 -5.49 -12.60 15.65
CA SER A 74 -4.50 -13.64 15.93
C SER A 74 -3.81 -14.06 14.62
N LEU A 75 -2.79 -13.30 14.21
CA LEU A 75 -2.05 -13.53 12.99
C LEU A 75 -0.78 -14.33 13.26
N GLU A 76 -0.56 -15.37 12.47
CA GLU A 76 0.69 -16.13 12.46
C GLU A 76 1.81 -15.34 11.76
N MET A 77 1.44 -14.57 10.74
CA MET A 77 2.38 -13.72 10.01
C MET A 77 1.66 -12.50 9.40
N ALA A 78 2.33 -11.37 9.45
CA ALA A 78 1.96 -10.18 8.67
C ALA A 78 3.24 -9.55 8.10
N VAL A 79 3.34 -9.49 6.79
CA VAL A 79 4.48 -8.92 6.06
C VAL A 79 3.97 -7.84 5.11
N VAL A 80 4.63 -6.70 5.12
CA VAL A 80 4.42 -5.60 4.19
C VAL A 80 5.74 -5.27 3.52
N GLN A 81 5.73 -5.05 2.22
CA GLN A 81 6.87 -4.51 1.50
C GLN A 81 6.40 -3.53 0.45
N HIS A 82 6.82 -2.28 0.54
CA HIS A 82 6.48 -1.21 -0.41
C HIS A 82 7.71 -0.75 -1.18
N ARG A 83 7.55 -0.58 -2.49
CA ARG A 83 8.59 -0.14 -3.41
C ARG A 83 8.76 1.38 -3.35
N LEU A 84 10.01 1.85 -3.31
CA LEU A 84 10.39 3.24 -3.53
C LEU A 84 11.15 3.38 -4.85
N GLY A 85 11.14 4.59 -5.41
CA GLY A 85 11.73 4.88 -6.71
C GLY A 85 10.78 4.55 -7.86
N LEU A 86 11.35 4.36 -9.04
CA LEU A 86 10.58 4.14 -10.27
C LEU A 86 10.03 2.72 -10.34
N VAL A 87 8.72 2.63 -10.63
CA VAL A 87 8.02 1.37 -10.90
C VAL A 87 7.25 1.53 -12.20
N GLU A 88 7.62 0.76 -13.20
CA GLU A 88 6.96 0.79 -14.51
C GLU A 88 5.54 0.21 -14.43
N ALA A 89 4.69 0.56 -15.39
CA ALA A 89 3.37 -0.04 -15.54
C ALA A 89 3.48 -1.57 -15.65
N GLY A 90 2.65 -2.28 -14.89
CA GLY A 90 2.73 -3.73 -14.70
C GLY A 90 3.66 -4.18 -13.58
N GLY A 91 4.49 -3.28 -13.05
CA GLY A 91 5.39 -3.56 -11.92
C GLY A 91 4.67 -3.57 -10.58
N ILE A 92 5.25 -4.29 -9.62
CA ILE A 92 4.72 -4.40 -8.25
C ILE A 92 5.16 -3.21 -7.42
N SER A 93 4.20 -2.49 -6.85
CA SER A 93 4.45 -1.36 -5.95
C SER A 93 4.41 -1.75 -4.47
N VAL A 94 3.57 -2.70 -4.10
CA VAL A 94 3.41 -3.15 -2.72
C VAL A 94 2.96 -4.60 -2.66
N ILE A 95 3.47 -5.33 -1.65
CA ILE A 95 2.96 -6.65 -1.27
C ILE A 95 2.55 -6.60 0.20
N VAL A 96 1.39 -7.20 0.50
CA VAL A 96 0.93 -7.49 1.86
C VAL A 96 0.61 -8.97 1.94
N VAL A 97 1.28 -9.70 2.82
CA VAL A 97 1.01 -11.14 3.06
C VAL A 97 0.59 -11.30 4.51
N VAL A 98 -0.59 -11.86 4.70
CA VAL A 98 -1.15 -12.13 6.02
C VAL A 98 -1.50 -13.61 6.14
N ALA A 99 -1.05 -14.22 7.21
CA ALA A 99 -1.37 -15.59 7.57
C ALA A 99 -2.11 -15.64 8.90
N ALA A 100 -3.21 -16.39 8.96
CA ALA A 100 -4.02 -16.55 10.14
C ALA A 100 -4.60 -17.97 10.22
N GLN A 101 -5.14 -18.33 11.37
CA GLN A 101 -5.78 -19.63 11.56
C GLN A 101 -7.03 -19.77 10.66
N HIS A 102 -7.79 -18.68 10.47
CA HIS A 102 -8.99 -18.70 9.64
C HIS A 102 -8.99 -17.57 8.62
N ARG A 103 -9.74 -17.77 7.51
CA ARG A 103 -9.81 -16.83 6.40
C ARG A 103 -10.37 -15.45 6.78
N ALA A 104 -11.30 -15.37 7.73
CA ALA A 104 -11.94 -14.12 8.09
C ALA A 104 -10.92 -13.11 8.63
N GLU A 105 -10.05 -13.54 9.54
CA GLU A 105 -8.99 -12.72 10.11
C GLU A 105 -7.95 -12.35 9.05
N ALA A 106 -7.57 -13.29 8.18
CA ALA A 106 -6.58 -13.06 7.14
C ALA A 106 -7.06 -11.99 6.14
N TYR A 107 -8.32 -12.05 5.67
CA TYR A 107 -8.89 -11.02 4.79
C TYR A 107 -9.03 -9.67 5.50
N ALA A 108 -9.58 -9.65 6.72
CA ALA A 108 -9.78 -8.42 7.47
C ALA A 108 -8.47 -7.70 7.74
N ALA A 109 -7.45 -8.41 8.20
CA ALA A 109 -6.13 -7.84 8.46
C ALA A 109 -5.42 -7.37 7.18
N SER A 110 -5.54 -8.11 6.08
CA SER A 110 -4.97 -7.71 4.79
C SER A 110 -5.58 -6.40 4.30
N GLN A 111 -6.91 -6.29 4.34
CA GLN A 111 -7.62 -5.06 3.96
C GLN A 111 -7.25 -3.90 4.89
N PHE A 112 -7.27 -4.11 6.19
CA PHE A 112 -6.88 -3.11 7.18
C PHE A 112 -5.48 -2.55 6.88
N LEU A 113 -4.49 -3.42 6.65
CA LEU A 113 -3.13 -3.00 6.39
C LEU A 113 -3.02 -2.15 5.13
N ILE A 114 -3.57 -2.60 4.01
CA ILE A 114 -3.44 -1.84 2.75
C ILE A 114 -4.19 -0.51 2.80
N ASP A 115 -5.38 -0.46 3.40
CA ASP A 115 -6.16 0.76 3.51
C ASP A 115 -5.46 1.79 4.40
N ARG A 116 -4.96 1.36 5.58
CA ARG A 116 -4.26 2.23 6.52
C ARG A 116 -2.90 2.70 5.99
N ILE A 117 -2.15 1.83 5.29
CA ILE A 117 -0.90 2.23 4.64
C ILE A 117 -1.15 3.36 3.63
N LYS A 118 -2.18 3.23 2.81
CA LYS A 118 -2.52 4.27 1.82
C LYS A 118 -3.03 5.57 2.45
N GLN A 119 -3.63 5.51 3.62
CA GLN A 119 -4.20 6.67 4.31
C GLN A 119 -3.19 7.40 5.19
N GLU A 120 -2.27 6.69 5.84
CA GLU A 120 -1.48 7.23 6.94
C GLU A 120 0.03 7.29 6.67
N VAL A 121 0.55 6.35 5.86
CA VAL A 121 1.99 6.28 5.65
C VAL A 121 2.43 7.36 4.65
N PRO A 122 3.45 8.19 4.98
CA PRO A 122 3.90 9.28 4.13
C PRO A 122 4.72 8.75 2.93
N ILE A 123 3.99 8.19 1.97
CA ILE A 123 4.50 7.76 0.66
C ILE A 123 3.75 8.54 -0.41
N TRP A 124 4.51 9.30 -1.20
CA TRP A 124 3.98 10.08 -2.32
C TRP A 124 4.27 9.38 -3.63
N LYS A 125 3.46 9.67 -4.64
CA LYS A 125 3.65 9.13 -5.98
C LYS A 125 3.58 10.23 -7.03
N ARG A 126 4.44 10.13 -8.04
CA ARG A 126 4.48 10.98 -9.22
C ARG A 126 4.26 10.12 -10.46
N GLU A 127 3.25 10.46 -11.22
CA GLU A 127 2.99 9.81 -12.50
C GLU A 127 3.98 10.28 -13.57
N GLN A 128 4.47 9.35 -14.36
CA GLN A 128 5.29 9.61 -15.53
C GLN A 128 4.55 9.15 -16.78
N TYR A 129 4.44 10.02 -17.77
CA TYR A 129 3.65 9.79 -18.96
C TYR A 129 4.51 9.44 -20.17
N ASP A 130 3.88 8.93 -21.23
CA ASP A 130 4.51 8.52 -22.48
C ASP A 130 5.08 9.70 -23.28
N ASP A 131 4.60 10.92 -23.05
CA ASP A 131 5.11 12.17 -23.64
C ASP A 131 6.30 12.78 -22.87
N GLY A 132 6.77 12.11 -21.83
CA GLY A 132 7.87 12.58 -20.97
C GLY A 132 7.44 13.54 -19.86
N ALA A 133 6.19 13.96 -19.81
CA ALA A 133 5.67 14.77 -18.73
C ALA A 133 5.58 13.97 -17.42
N SER A 134 5.59 14.66 -16.28
CA SER A 134 5.37 14.04 -14.99
C SER A 134 4.53 14.94 -14.09
N GLN A 135 3.74 14.32 -13.21
CA GLN A 135 2.85 15.03 -12.30
C GLN A 135 2.75 14.30 -10.97
N TRP A 136 2.92 15.02 -9.86
CA TRP A 136 2.58 14.53 -8.55
C TRP A 136 1.08 14.31 -8.46
N THR A 137 0.67 13.11 -8.03
CA THR A 137 -0.74 12.82 -7.78
C THR A 137 -1.04 13.01 -6.30
N MET A 138 -2.17 13.69 -6.04
CA MET A 138 -2.68 13.83 -4.68
C MET A 138 -2.92 12.44 -4.09
N GLY A 139 -2.34 12.18 -2.93
CA GLY A 139 -2.62 10.97 -2.17
C GLY A 139 -4.07 11.00 -1.66
N THR A 140 -4.58 9.86 -1.22
CA THR A 140 -5.95 9.74 -0.69
C THR A 140 -6.19 10.71 0.47
N GLN A 141 -5.16 11.10 1.22
CA GLN A 141 -5.25 12.07 2.31
C GLN A 141 -5.64 13.48 1.86
N GLU A 142 -5.11 13.95 0.72
CA GLU A 142 -5.44 15.29 0.20
C GLU A 142 -6.85 15.33 -0.40
N VAL A 143 -7.30 14.24 -0.99
CA VAL A 143 -8.68 14.12 -1.51
C VAL A 143 -9.70 14.17 -0.37
N LEU A 144 -9.42 13.54 0.77
CA LEU A 144 -10.28 13.60 1.96
C LEU A 144 -10.28 14.98 2.61
N ALA A 145 -9.14 15.67 2.67
CA ALA A 145 -9.05 17.03 3.20
C ALA A 145 -9.81 18.06 2.34
N LEU A 146 -9.91 17.84 1.03
CA LEU A 146 -10.69 18.68 0.11
C LEU A 146 -12.19 18.34 0.11
N ALA A 147 -12.59 17.17 0.61
CA ALA A 147 -13.97 16.72 0.71
C ALA A 147 -14.70 17.16 1.98
N GLU A 148 -14.01 17.82 2.92
CA GLU A 148 -14.66 18.45 4.07
C GLU A 148 -15.57 19.60 3.55
N PRO A 149 -16.89 19.57 3.82
CA PRO A 149 -17.79 20.64 3.39
C PRO A 149 -17.40 21.92 4.11
N SER A 150 -16.97 22.92 3.35
CA SER A 150 -16.72 24.24 3.88
C SER A 150 -18.02 24.79 4.49
N GLY A 151 -17.96 24.93 5.83
CA GLY A 151 -18.73 25.87 6.61
C GLY A 151 -20.22 25.99 6.35
N ALA A 152 -21.04 25.37 7.18
CA ALA A 152 -22.38 25.87 7.46
C ALA A 152 -22.26 27.31 7.98
N ALA A 153 -22.55 28.28 7.12
CA ALA A 153 -22.75 29.67 7.51
C ALA A 153 -23.90 29.72 8.52
N HIS A 154 -23.61 30.19 9.70
CA HIS A 154 -24.61 30.58 10.70
C HIS A 154 -25.48 31.69 10.09
N ALA A 155 -26.71 31.39 9.81
CA ALA A 155 -27.75 32.41 9.69
C ALA A 155 -28.43 32.56 11.05
N HIS A 156 -28.11 33.66 11.70
CA HIS A 156 -28.93 34.21 12.77
C HIS A 156 -30.21 34.81 12.17
N VAL A 157 -31.33 34.38 12.65
CA VAL A 157 -32.50 35.24 12.97
C VAL A 157 -33.17 34.68 14.20
#